data_ea8a1868be8e8842914d5728ddf34c00
#
_entry.id   ea8a1868be8e8842914d5728ddf34c00
#
_cell.length_a   1.000
_cell.length_b   1.000
_cell.length_c   1.000
_cell.angle_alpha   90.00
_cell.angle_beta   90.00
_cell.angle_gamma   90.00
#
_symmetry.space_group_name_H-M   'P 1'
#
loop_
_entity.id
_entity.type
_entity.pdbx_description
1 polymer ?
#
loop_
_entity_poly.entity_id
_entity_poly.type
_entity_poly.pdbx_seq_one_letter_code
_entity_poly.pdbx_strand_id
1 'polypeptide(L)'
;MEVSATYTFDAPRQRVWDLLIDPQVIAGCLPGCEAMEPTGDDTYRATLTIGIAAITGRYEGTVRMADQDEPAGYTLAVEGKGKPGFVNGSAEVALAETDGGARTSVAVTGKAQVGGTIARVGQRLLGGVSKMMMDRFFACLQEKARAAGGSS
;
A
#
# COMPACT_ATOMS: atom_id res chain seq x y z
N MET A 1 9.36 11.30 -6.59
CA MET A 1 7.99 11.51 -6.09
C MET A 1 7.93 11.16 -4.61
N GLU A 2 7.30 11.99 -3.82
CA GLU A 2 7.13 11.74 -2.40
C GLU A 2 5.66 11.55 -2.08
N VAL A 3 5.37 10.65 -1.13
CA VAL A 3 4.01 10.42 -0.63
C VAL A 3 3.99 10.51 0.88
N SER A 4 2.93 11.07 1.43
CA SER A 4 2.73 11.18 2.88
C SER A 4 1.24 11.23 3.16
N ALA A 5 0.77 10.35 4.04
CA ALA A 5 -0.64 10.29 4.41
C ALA A 5 -0.80 9.63 5.79
N THR A 6 -1.89 9.96 6.45
CA THR A 6 -2.26 9.36 7.73
C THR A 6 -3.71 8.91 7.68
N TYR A 7 -3.96 7.70 8.16
CA TYR A 7 -5.29 7.10 8.19
C TYR A 7 -5.61 6.61 9.59
N THR A 8 -6.84 6.80 10.02
CA THR A 8 -7.30 6.36 11.35
C THR A 8 -8.22 5.15 11.22
N PHE A 9 -7.98 4.16 12.06
CA PHE A 9 -8.75 2.92 12.09
C PHE A 9 -9.50 2.78 13.41
N ASP A 10 -10.77 2.38 13.35
CA ASP A 10 -11.58 2.02 14.52
C ASP A 10 -11.29 0.59 14.95
N ALA A 11 -10.05 0.30 15.26
CA ALA A 11 -9.61 -1.03 15.64
C ALA A 11 -8.30 -0.97 16.41
N PRO A 12 -8.02 -1.96 17.26
CA PRO A 12 -6.74 -2.05 17.97
C PRO A 12 -5.57 -2.23 17.01
N ARG A 13 -4.40 -1.78 17.43
CA ARG A 13 -3.18 -1.77 16.61
C ARG A 13 -2.82 -3.15 16.05
N GLN A 14 -2.94 -4.20 16.86
CA GLN A 14 -2.62 -5.56 16.41
C GLN A 14 -3.51 -6.00 15.25
N ARG A 15 -4.80 -5.68 15.28
CA ARG A 15 -5.72 -6.02 14.19
C ARG A 15 -5.36 -5.29 12.90
N VAL A 16 -5.03 -4.01 13.02
CA VAL A 16 -4.61 -3.21 11.85
C VAL A 16 -3.30 -3.77 11.27
N TRP A 17 -2.36 -4.12 12.13
CA TRP A 17 -1.13 -4.77 11.72
C TRP A 17 -1.40 -6.05 10.93
N ASP A 18 -2.23 -6.94 11.47
CA ASP A 18 -2.54 -8.22 10.83
C ASP A 18 -3.14 -8.04 9.43
N LEU A 19 -3.97 -7.02 9.25
CA LEU A 19 -4.54 -6.71 7.94
C LEU A 19 -3.48 -6.16 6.97
N LEU A 20 -2.60 -5.30 7.45
CA LEU A 20 -1.59 -4.65 6.61
C LEU A 20 -0.55 -5.62 6.06
N ILE A 21 -0.23 -6.67 6.79
CA ILE A 21 0.79 -7.63 6.37
C ILE A 21 0.22 -8.88 5.67
N ASP A 22 -1.09 -9.01 5.59
CA ASP A 22 -1.72 -10.17 4.95
C ASP A 22 -1.79 -9.96 3.43
N PRO A 23 -1.06 -10.79 2.64
CA PRO A 23 -1.03 -10.60 1.18
C PRO A 23 -2.39 -10.78 0.51
N GLN A 24 -3.27 -11.61 1.06
CA GLN A 24 -4.62 -11.79 0.50
C GLN A 24 -5.47 -10.55 0.71
N VAL A 25 -5.35 -9.92 1.88
CA VAL A 25 -6.04 -8.67 2.17
C VAL A 25 -5.51 -7.55 1.25
N ILE A 26 -4.20 -7.46 1.10
CA ILE A 26 -3.57 -6.47 0.22
C ILE A 26 -4.06 -6.64 -1.21
N ALA A 27 -4.04 -7.87 -1.72
CA ALA A 27 -4.50 -8.16 -3.08
C ALA A 27 -5.97 -7.79 -3.30
N GLY A 28 -6.81 -8.00 -2.29
CA GLY A 28 -8.24 -7.68 -2.38
C GLY A 28 -8.55 -6.21 -2.22
N CYS A 29 -7.68 -5.43 -1.59
CA CYS A 29 -7.92 -4.01 -1.31
C CYS A 29 -7.17 -3.06 -2.25
N LEU A 30 -6.05 -3.50 -2.83
CA LEU A 30 -5.25 -2.66 -3.73
C LEU A 30 -5.92 -2.56 -5.10
N PRO A 31 -6.32 -1.35 -5.55
CA PRO A 31 -7.01 -1.22 -6.83
C PRO A 31 -6.19 -1.77 -8.00
N GLY A 32 -6.80 -2.63 -8.80
CA GLY A 32 -6.17 -3.21 -9.98
C GLY A 32 -5.21 -4.37 -9.70
N CYS A 33 -5.04 -4.76 -8.45
CA CYS A 33 -4.19 -5.90 -8.12
C CYS A 33 -4.88 -7.21 -8.52
N GLU A 34 -4.25 -7.95 -9.43
CA GLU A 34 -4.76 -9.23 -9.92
C GLU A 34 -4.26 -10.40 -9.08
N ALA A 35 -3.03 -10.29 -8.58
CA ALA A 35 -2.41 -11.36 -7.83
C ALA A 35 -1.29 -10.81 -6.94
N MET A 36 -1.06 -11.49 -5.83
CA MET A 36 0.07 -11.23 -4.96
C MET A 36 0.56 -12.57 -4.42
N GLU A 37 1.71 -13.02 -4.92
CA GLU A 37 2.24 -14.36 -4.66
C GLU A 37 3.53 -14.29 -3.85
N PRO A 38 3.67 -15.09 -2.78
CA PRO A 38 4.92 -15.12 -2.02
C PRO A 38 6.05 -15.71 -2.86
N THR A 39 7.21 -15.05 -2.82
CA THR A 39 8.42 -15.50 -3.52
C THR A 39 9.58 -15.73 -2.58
N GLY A 40 9.44 -15.39 -1.30
CA GLY A 40 10.44 -15.54 -0.27
C GLY A 40 9.90 -14.98 1.03
N ASP A 41 10.75 -14.92 2.05
CA ASP A 41 10.36 -14.38 3.35
C ASP A 41 9.98 -12.90 3.20
N ASP A 42 8.75 -12.57 3.56
CA ASP A 42 8.21 -11.21 3.51
C ASP A 42 8.34 -10.54 2.15
N THR A 43 8.46 -11.33 1.09
CA THR A 43 8.62 -10.86 -0.29
C THR A 43 7.54 -11.47 -1.17
N TYR A 44 6.91 -10.62 -1.99
CA TYR A 44 5.77 -11.01 -2.83
C TYR A 44 5.96 -10.49 -4.24
N ARG A 45 5.48 -11.26 -5.22
CA ARG A 45 5.32 -10.79 -6.60
C ARG A 45 3.89 -10.30 -6.75
N ALA A 46 3.73 -9.07 -7.24
CA ALA A 46 2.42 -8.47 -7.46
C ALA A 46 2.22 -8.16 -8.94
N THR A 47 0.98 -8.31 -9.40
CA THR A 47 0.57 -7.92 -10.74
C THR A 47 -0.56 -6.92 -10.62
N LEU A 48 -0.39 -5.75 -11.24
CA LEU A 48 -1.36 -4.66 -11.24
C LEU A 48 -1.77 -4.30 -12.65
N THR A 49 -3.06 -4.05 -12.84
CA THR A 49 -3.58 -3.45 -14.06
C THR A 49 -4.13 -2.07 -13.73
N ILE A 50 -3.62 -1.04 -14.39
CA ILE A 50 -4.05 0.34 -14.20
C ILE A 50 -4.67 0.82 -15.50
N GLY A 51 -5.87 1.43 -15.40
CA GLY A 51 -6.61 1.96 -16.54
C GLY A 51 -6.82 3.47 -16.44
N ILE A 52 -5.74 4.24 -16.30
CA ILE A 52 -5.79 5.68 -16.12
C ILE A 52 -4.87 6.35 -17.14
N ALA A 53 -5.46 6.99 -18.17
CA ALA A 53 -4.76 7.84 -19.13
C ALA A 53 -3.45 7.21 -19.64
N ALA A 54 -2.36 7.98 -19.68
CA ALA A 54 -1.06 7.55 -20.24
C ALA A 54 -0.34 6.50 -19.40
N ILE A 55 -0.80 6.23 -18.17
CA ILE A 55 -0.21 5.20 -17.33
C ILE A 55 -0.95 3.86 -17.41
N THR A 56 -1.92 3.76 -18.32
CA THR A 56 -2.67 2.53 -18.55
C THR A 56 -1.74 1.39 -18.95
N GLY A 57 -1.84 0.26 -18.27
CA GLY A 57 -1.05 -0.91 -18.56
C GLY A 57 -1.03 -1.92 -17.44
N ARG A 58 -0.35 -3.01 -17.71
CA ARG A 58 -0.12 -4.07 -16.77
C ARG A 58 1.29 -3.95 -16.21
N TYR A 59 1.39 -3.97 -14.90
CA TYR A 59 2.66 -3.83 -14.18
C TYR A 59 2.92 -5.08 -13.37
N GLU A 60 4.15 -5.55 -13.40
CA GLU A 60 4.60 -6.62 -12.53
C GLU A 60 5.69 -6.08 -11.61
N GLY A 61 5.64 -6.49 -10.36
CA GLY A 61 6.59 -5.97 -9.40
C GLY A 61 6.82 -6.88 -8.22
N THR A 62 7.73 -6.43 -7.38
CA THR A 62 8.09 -7.09 -6.14
C THR A 62 7.76 -6.16 -4.98
N VAL A 63 7.16 -6.71 -3.95
CA VAL A 63 6.84 -6.01 -2.70
C VAL A 63 7.56 -6.74 -1.58
N ARG A 64 8.34 -5.99 -0.79
CA ARG A 64 9.05 -6.54 0.35
C ARG A 64 8.71 -5.75 1.61
N MET A 65 8.35 -6.47 2.67
CA MET A 65 8.07 -5.89 3.98
C MET A 65 9.27 -6.11 4.89
N ALA A 66 10.12 -5.09 5.00
CA ALA A 66 11.38 -5.16 5.75
C ALA A 66 11.26 -4.47 7.09
N ASP A 67 12.24 -4.72 7.96
CA ASP A 67 12.39 -4.03 9.24
C ASP A 67 11.11 -4.06 10.08
N GLN A 68 10.45 -5.19 10.12
CA GLN A 68 9.20 -5.35 10.85
C GLN A 68 9.42 -5.25 12.35
N ASP A 69 8.68 -4.32 12.97
CA ASP A 69 8.62 -4.13 14.41
C ASP A 69 7.15 -4.23 14.81
N GLU A 70 6.68 -5.45 14.96
CA GLU A 70 5.27 -5.74 15.20
C GLU A 70 4.83 -5.32 16.60
N PRO A 71 3.71 -4.59 16.76
CA PRO A 71 2.81 -4.06 15.73
C PRO A 71 3.04 -2.57 15.45
N ALA A 72 4.25 -2.06 15.62
CA ALA A 72 4.56 -0.63 15.58
C ALA A 72 4.85 -0.10 14.16
N GLY A 73 5.45 -0.92 13.29
CA GLY A 73 5.75 -0.44 11.95
C GLY A 73 6.64 -1.36 11.13
N TYR A 74 6.83 -0.99 9.87
CA TYR A 74 7.71 -1.70 8.94
C TYR A 74 8.08 -0.79 7.78
N THR A 75 9.08 -1.23 7.00
CA THR A 75 9.49 -0.57 5.77
C THR A 75 8.98 -1.38 4.59
N LEU A 76 8.32 -0.70 3.65
CA LEU A 76 7.80 -1.30 2.43
C LEU A 76 8.73 -0.92 1.28
N ALA A 77 9.28 -1.91 0.59
CA ALA A 77 10.08 -1.69 -0.62
C ALA A 77 9.32 -2.23 -1.83
N VAL A 78 9.21 -1.43 -2.88
CA VAL A 78 8.43 -1.77 -4.06
C VAL A 78 9.24 -1.52 -5.32
N GLU A 79 9.26 -2.50 -6.21
CA GLU A 79 9.79 -2.36 -7.57
C GLU A 79 8.73 -2.86 -8.53
N GLY A 80 8.39 -2.03 -9.53
CA GLY A 80 7.40 -2.41 -10.52
C GLY A 80 7.79 -1.96 -11.90
N LYS A 81 7.42 -2.73 -12.93
CA LYS A 81 7.70 -2.39 -14.32
C LYS A 81 6.60 -2.89 -15.24
N GLY A 82 6.42 -2.20 -16.34
CA GLY A 82 5.48 -2.54 -17.40
C GLY A 82 5.86 -1.78 -18.66
N LYS A 83 5.05 -1.92 -19.72
CA LYS A 83 5.30 -1.19 -20.96
C LYS A 83 5.38 0.32 -20.79
N PRO A 84 4.51 0.96 -19.96
CA PRO A 84 4.59 2.41 -19.79
C PRO A 84 5.80 2.89 -18.99
N GLY A 85 6.51 2.02 -18.28
CA GLY A 85 7.68 2.41 -17.53
C GLY A 85 7.87 1.62 -16.24
N PHE A 86 8.61 2.21 -15.30
CA PHE A 86 8.93 1.54 -14.04
C PHE A 86 8.76 2.47 -12.84
N VAL A 87 8.60 1.87 -11.67
CA VAL A 87 8.53 2.55 -10.39
C VAL A 87 9.40 1.79 -9.39
N ASN A 88 10.29 2.49 -8.70
CA ASN A 88 11.06 1.95 -7.58
C ASN A 88 10.82 2.86 -6.38
N GLY A 89 10.40 2.30 -5.27
CA GLY A 89 10.09 3.11 -4.11
C GLY A 89 10.21 2.39 -2.80
N SER A 90 10.22 3.18 -1.73
CA SER A 90 10.15 2.68 -0.37
C SER A 90 9.27 3.58 0.46
N ALA A 91 8.63 2.99 1.46
CA ALA A 91 7.77 3.72 2.38
C ALA A 91 7.95 3.19 3.79
N GLU A 92 7.85 4.09 4.76
CA GLU A 92 7.76 3.72 6.16
C GLU A 92 6.31 3.75 6.57
N VAL A 93 5.86 2.68 7.23
CA VAL A 93 4.51 2.55 7.75
C VAL A 93 4.59 2.45 9.26
N ALA A 94 3.98 3.41 9.95
CA ALA A 94 4.02 3.49 11.41
C ALA A 94 2.61 3.44 11.98
N LEU A 95 2.40 2.56 12.96
CA LEU A 95 1.12 2.39 13.63
C LEU A 95 1.23 2.89 15.07
N ALA A 96 0.37 3.83 15.44
CA ALA A 96 0.33 4.40 16.77
C ALA A 96 -1.06 4.21 17.38
N GLU A 97 -1.10 3.81 18.65
CA GLU A 97 -2.36 3.70 19.37
C GLU A 97 -2.91 5.08 19.72
N THR A 98 -4.23 5.22 19.57
CA THR A 98 -4.98 6.41 20.00
C THR A 98 -6.18 5.96 20.82
N ASP A 99 -6.79 6.88 21.56
CA ASP A 99 -7.97 6.62 22.39
C ASP A 99 -7.80 5.41 23.33
N GLY A 100 -6.65 5.35 24.01
CA GLY A 100 -6.37 4.28 24.98
C GLY A 100 -6.20 2.90 24.34
N GLY A 101 -5.88 2.83 23.05
CA GLY A 101 -5.70 1.57 22.31
C GLY A 101 -6.92 1.11 21.54
N ALA A 102 -8.04 1.84 21.63
CA ALA A 102 -9.26 1.50 20.88
C ALA A 102 -9.16 1.81 19.40
N ARG A 103 -8.31 2.78 19.03
CA ARG A 103 -8.09 3.21 17.67
C ARG A 103 -6.61 3.18 17.31
N THR A 104 -6.33 3.20 16.02
CA THR A 104 -4.96 3.19 15.50
C THR A 104 -4.81 4.24 14.42
N SER A 105 -3.73 5.01 14.52
CA SER A 105 -3.31 5.94 13.47
C SER A 105 -2.19 5.27 12.66
N VAL A 106 -2.35 5.23 11.35
CA VAL A 106 -1.34 4.66 10.44
C VAL A 106 -0.77 5.79 9.59
N ALA A 107 0.51 6.07 9.78
CA ALA A 107 1.24 7.08 9.02
C ALA A 107 2.11 6.42 7.96
N VAL A 108 1.95 6.85 6.72
CA VAL A 108 2.71 6.35 5.57
C VAL A 108 3.56 7.49 5.02
N THR A 109 4.86 7.28 4.91
CA THR A 109 5.80 8.26 4.34
C THR A 109 6.72 7.53 3.39
N GLY A 110 6.76 7.97 2.13
CA GLY A 110 7.53 7.25 1.13
C GLY A 110 8.10 8.12 0.04
N LYS A 111 9.01 7.50 -0.73
CA LYS A 111 9.63 8.10 -1.91
C LYS A 111 9.65 7.08 -3.02
N ALA A 112 9.47 7.55 -4.26
CA ALA A 112 9.51 6.69 -5.43
C ALA A 112 10.23 7.38 -6.58
N GLN A 113 10.97 6.58 -7.35
CA GLN A 113 11.53 6.98 -8.63
C GLN A 113 10.67 6.38 -9.73
N VAL A 114 10.34 7.19 -10.72
CA VAL A 114 9.49 6.80 -11.84
C VAL A 114 10.26 7.06 -13.13
N GLY A 115 10.25 6.08 -14.03
CA GLY A 115 10.93 6.18 -15.31
C GLY A 115 10.08 5.69 -16.46
N GLY A 116 10.58 5.93 -17.70
CA GLY A 116 9.85 5.58 -18.91
C GLY A 116 8.77 6.59 -19.26
N THR A 117 7.79 6.16 -20.06
CA THR A 117 6.69 7.02 -20.51
C THR A 117 5.88 7.59 -19.36
N ILE A 118 5.68 6.83 -18.28
CA ILE A 118 4.92 7.29 -17.13
C ILE A 118 5.56 8.50 -16.44
N ALA A 119 6.87 8.65 -16.52
CA ALA A 119 7.54 9.82 -15.95
C ALA A 119 7.16 11.12 -16.67
N ARG A 120 6.72 11.02 -17.92
CA ARG A 120 6.36 12.19 -18.74
C ARG A 120 5.00 12.77 -18.43
N VAL A 121 4.14 12.03 -17.72
CA VAL A 121 2.79 12.53 -17.38
C VAL A 121 2.83 13.64 -16.33
N GLY A 122 3.97 13.77 -15.63
CA GLY A 122 4.18 14.81 -14.65
C GLY A 122 3.81 14.40 -13.23
N GLN A 123 4.43 15.08 -12.27
CA GLN A 123 4.26 14.75 -10.85
C GLN A 123 2.85 14.98 -10.34
N ARG A 124 2.14 15.93 -10.93
CA ARG A 124 0.77 16.25 -10.52
C ARG A 124 -0.17 15.07 -10.77
N LEU A 125 -0.11 14.48 -11.98
CA LEU A 125 -0.93 13.31 -12.29
C LEU A 125 -0.52 12.12 -11.46
N LEU A 126 0.78 11.85 -11.35
CA LEU A 126 1.29 10.72 -10.57
C LEU A 126 0.93 10.84 -9.09
N GLY A 127 1.03 12.05 -8.53
CA GLY A 127 0.64 12.30 -7.15
C GLY A 127 -0.85 12.09 -6.93
N GLY A 128 -1.69 12.52 -7.86
CA GLY A 128 -3.13 12.31 -7.79
C GLY A 128 -3.52 10.83 -7.86
N VAL A 129 -2.89 10.07 -8.76
CA VAL A 129 -3.13 8.63 -8.87
C VAL A 129 -2.67 7.90 -7.61
N SER A 130 -1.49 8.23 -7.10
CA SER A 130 -0.96 7.61 -5.88
C SER A 130 -1.88 7.87 -4.69
N LYS A 131 -2.36 9.10 -4.54
CA LYS A 131 -3.28 9.44 -3.46
C LYS A 131 -4.59 8.69 -3.59
N MET A 132 -5.16 8.62 -4.78
CA MET A 132 -6.40 7.88 -5.03
C MET A 132 -6.25 6.40 -4.67
N MET A 133 -5.16 5.78 -5.10
CA MET A 133 -4.92 4.36 -4.83
C MET A 133 -4.72 4.10 -3.34
N MET A 134 -3.97 4.95 -2.65
CA MET A 134 -3.79 4.85 -1.20
C MET A 134 -5.10 5.05 -0.45
N ASP A 135 -5.87 6.06 -0.81
CA ASP A 135 -7.15 6.34 -0.15
C ASP A 135 -8.11 5.15 -0.30
N ARG A 136 -8.19 4.56 -1.49
CA ARG A 136 -9.04 3.39 -1.73
C ARG A 136 -8.54 2.15 -0.99
N PHE A 137 -7.25 1.93 -1.00
CA PHE A 137 -6.64 0.81 -0.29
C PHE A 137 -6.96 0.88 1.21
N PHE A 138 -6.70 2.04 1.83
CA PHE A 138 -6.94 2.21 3.26
C PHE A 138 -8.43 2.22 3.61
N ALA A 139 -9.30 2.76 2.74
CA ALA A 139 -10.75 2.67 2.96
C ALA A 139 -11.23 1.21 2.99
N CYS A 140 -10.70 0.38 2.11
CA CYS A 140 -10.99 -1.06 2.09
C CYS A 140 -10.53 -1.74 3.38
N LEU A 141 -9.31 -1.41 3.85
CA LEU A 141 -8.78 -1.95 5.11
C LEU A 141 -9.61 -1.48 6.30
N GLN A 142 -10.03 -0.22 6.32
CA GLN A 142 -10.85 0.33 7.39
C GLN A 142 -12.19 -0.42 7.50
N GLU A 143 -12.82 -0.75 6.39
CA GLU A 143 -14.03 -1.56 6.38
C GLU A 143 -13.80 -2.96 6.93
N LYS A 144 -12.71 -3.60 6.52
CA LYS A 144 -12.36 -4.94 7.02
C LYS A 144 -12.08 -4.92 8.53
N ALA A 145 -11.44 -3.89 9.01
CA ALA A 145 -11.15 -3.73 10.44
C ALA A 145 -12.44 -3.58 11.24
N ARG A 146 -13.40 -2.79 10.76
CA ARG A 146 -14.70 -2.61 11.42
C ARG A 146 -15.52 -3.89 11.38
N ALA A 147 -15.57 -4.57 10.23
CA ALA A 147 -16.33 -5.81 10.10
C ALA A 147 -15.82 -6.88 11.06
N ALA A 148 -14.50 -7.06 11.17
CA ALA A 148 -13.90 -8.00 12.11
C ALA A 148 -14.21 -7.63 13.56
N GLY A 149 -14.20 -6.33 13.89
CA GLY A 149 -14.54 -5.83 15.23
C GLY A 149 -16.00 -6.02 15.55
N GLY A 150 -16.89 -5.84 14.55
CA GLY A 150 -18.33 -6.00 14.72
C GLY A 150 -18.80 -7.43 14.92
N SER A 151 -17.98 -8.40 14.53
CA SER A 151 -18.33 -9.82 14.65
C SER A 151 -17.92 -10.44 15.99
N SER A 152 -17.27 -9.69 16.82
CA SER A 152 -16.81 -10.16 18.14
C SER A 152 -17.84 -10.01 19.24
#